data_d57aa7dbffc04269ddee7c0dbceef0e4
#
_entry.id   d57aa7dbffc04269ddee7c0dbceef0e4
#
_cell.length_a   1.000
_cell.length_b   1.000
_cell.length_c   1.000
_cell.angle_alpha   90.00
_cell.angle_beta   90.00
_cell.angle_gamma   90.00
#
_symmetry.space_group_name_H-M   'P 1'
#
loop_
_entity.id
_entity.type
_entity.pdbx_description
1 polymer ?
#
loop_
_entity_poly.entity_id
_entity_poly.type
_entity_poly.pdbx_seq_one_letter_code
_entity_poly.pdbx_strand_id
1 'polypeptide(L)'
;MAAATLVMWFHLRSPELAEDFERLMASDRDIVHGSLDTMPDWRLTRPMDVPGQAIESADYVLIAEIVNIEHWQQQAERRVQGLADDLEHLVSSRRMLVLERIV
;
A
#
# COMPACT_ATOMS: atom_id res chain seq x y z
N MET A 1 -11.54 -17.42 -10.15
CA MET A 1 -10.85 -16.53 -9.22
C MET A 1 -10.12 -15.46 -10.01
N ALA A 2 -10.44 -14.23 -9.77
CA ALA A 2 -9.75 -13.13 -10.44
C ALA A 2 -8.49 -12.77 -9.68
N ALA A 3 -7.36 -12.75 -10.37
CA ALA A 3 -6.13 -12.15 -9.86
C ALA A 3 -6.22 -10.65 -10.07
N ALA A 4 -5.79 -9.88 -9.07
CA ALA A 4 -5.87 -8.44 -9.10
C ALA A 4 -4.59 -7.82 -8.57
N THR A 5 -4.34 -6.57 -8.94
CA THR A 5 -3.22 -5.78 -8.45
C THR A 5 -3.76 -4.62 -7.63
N LEU A 6 -3.29 -4.50 -6.41
CA LEU A 6 -3.58 -3.36 -5.55
C LEU A 6 -2.49 -2.31 -5.76
N VAL A 7 -2.90 -1.07 -6.00
CA VAL A 7 -1.99 0.08 -6.05
C VAL A 7 -2.50 1.12 -5.07
N MET A 8 -1.62 1.58 -4.18
CA MET A 8 -1.99 2.52 -3.13
C MET A 8 -0.98 3.66 -3.09
N TRP A 9 -1.47 4.89 -3.22
CA TRP A 9 -0.65 6.09 -3.21
C TRP A 9 -0.76 6.77 -1.84
N PHE A 10 0.39 7.20 -1.31
CA PHE A 10 0.47 7.90 -0.01
C PHE A 10 1.13 9.25 -0.18
N HIS A 11 0.53 10.27 0.43
CA HIS A 11 1.13 11.59 0.60
C HIS A 11 1.40 11.81 2.08
N LEU A 12 2.65 12.10 2.44
CA LEU A 12 3.02 12.36 3.82
C LEU A 12 2.57 13.77 4.25
N ARG A 13 2.29 13.93 5.53
CA ARG A 13 1.99 15.24 6.11
C ARG A 13 3.21 16.16 6.08
N SER A 14 4.41 15.57 6.20
CA SER A 14 5.69 16.27 6.17
C SER A 14 6.77 15.34 5.66
N PRO A 15 7.76 15.82 4.89
CA PRO A 15 8.89 15.00 4.45
C PRO A 15 9.69 14.38 5.60
N GLU A 16 9.66 15.01 6.77
CA GLU A 16 10.35 14.54 7.98
C GLU A 16 9.78 13.23 8.51
N LEU A 17 8.56 12.88 8.13
CA LEU A 17 7.88 11.66 8.56
C LEU A 17 8.21 10.43 7.71
N ALA A 18 9.05 10.58 6.70
CA ALA A 18 9.39 9.49 5.78
C ALA A 18 9.95 8.26 6.51
N GLU A 19 10.89 8.46 7.42
CA GLU A 19 11.51 7.38 8.17
C GLU A 19 10.49 6.65 9.07
N ASP A 20 9.64 7.41 9.74
CA ASP A 20 8.58 6.84 10.59
C ASP A 20 7.57 6.05 9.76
N PHE A 21 7.20 6.56 8.58
CA PHE A 21 6.32 5.88 7.66
C PHE A 21 6.92 4.55 7.18
N GLU A 22 8.18 4.56 6.76
CA GLU A 22 8.86 3.35 6.29
C GLU A 22 8.96 2.31 7.40
N ARG A 23 9.23 2.75 8.63
CA ARG A 23 9.29 1.88 9.80
C ARG A 23 7.93 1.26 10.13
N LEU A 24 6.87 2.05 10.06
CA LEU A 24 5.51 1.55 10.27
C LEU A 24 5.14 0.50 9.24
N MET A 25 5.42 0.76 7.98
CA MET A 25 5.10 -0.18 6.91
C MET A 25 5.90 -1.48 7.02
N ALA A 26 7.16 -1.40 7.41
CA ALA A 26 7.99 -2.59 7.63
C ALA A 26 7.47 -3.42 8.81
N SER A 27 7.05 -2.76 9.88
CA SER A 27 6.48 -3.41 11.06
C SER A 27 5.15 -4.10 10.74
N ASP A 28 4.30 -3.43 9.99
CA ASP A 28 3.02 -3.99 9.54
C ASP A 28 3.23 -5.20 8.64
N ARG A 29 4.29 -5.19 7.83
CA ARG A 29 4.64 -6.33 6.98
C ARG A 29 4.88 -7.60 7.81
N ASP A 30 5.58 -7.50 8.92
CA ASP A 30 5.86 -8.64 9.79
C ASP A 30 4.60 -9.17 10.46
N ILE A 31 3.73 -8.28 10.93
CA ILE A 31 2.45 -8.63 11.55
C ILE A 31 1.50 -9.24 10.53
N VAL A 32 1.48 -8.67 9.35
CA VAL A 32 0.58 -8.99 8.26
C VAL A 32 1.02 -10.26 7.51
N HIS A 33 2.32 -10.52 7.46
CA HIS A 33 2.88 -11.64 6.74
C HIS A 33 2.43 -12.99 7.32
N GLY A 34 2.14 -13.04 8.60
CA GLY A 34 1.60 -14.23 9.23
C GLY A 34 0.11 -14.46 8.99
N SER A 35 -0.61 -13.46 8.48
CA SER A 35 -2.07 -13.52 8.33
C SER A 35 -2.58 -13.26 6.92
N LEU A 36 -1.68 -13.03 5.94
CA LEU A 36 -2.11 -12.72 4.58
C LEU A 36 -1.58 -13.67 3.54
N ASP A 37 -2.31 -14.76 3.39
CA ASP A 37 -2.22 -15.58 2.21
C ASP A 37 -2.72 -14.85 0.95
N THR A 38 -3.38 -13.69 1.13
CA THR A 38 -4.03 -12.98 0.03
C THR A 38 -3.12 -11.97 -0.67
N MET A 39 -2.04 -11.52 0.01
CA MET A 39 -1.07 -10.59 -0.57
C MET A 39 0.37 -11.00 -0.22
N PRO A 40 0.84 -12.14 -0.74
CA PRO A 40 2.17 -12.64 -0.39
C PRO A 40 3.30 -11.75 -0.90
N ASP A 41 3.02 -10.93 -1.89
CA ASP A 41 4.01 -10.18 -2.66
C ASP A 41 3.64 -8.70 -2.70
N TRP A 42 3.78 -8.00 -1.58
CA TRP A 42 3.61 -6.55 -1.61
C TRP A 42 4.95 -5.85 -1.43
N ARG A 43 5.06 -4.69 -2.05
CA ARG A 43 6.26 -3.88 -1.97
C ARG A 43 5.90 -2.40 -1.88
N LEU A 44 6.65 -1.70 -1.08
CA LEU A 44 6.57 -0.26 -0.99
C LEU A 44 7.61 0.34 -1.91
N THR A 45 7.17 1.25 -2.77
CA THR A 45 8.04 1.91 -3.74
C THR A 45 7.98 3.42 -3.57
N ARG A 46 8.94 4.10 -4.17
CA ARG A 46 9.00 5.55 -4.22
C ARG A 46 9.10 5.97 -5.68
N PRO A 47 8.30 6.97 -6.13
CA PRO A 47 8.43 7.48 -7.48
C PRO A 47 9.84 8.00 -7.76
N MET A 48 10.35 7.70 -8.94
CA MET A 48 11.66 8.17 -9.40
C MET A 48 11.48 9.27 -10.44
N ASP A 49 12.37 10.26 -10.38
CA ASP A 49 12.45 11.26 -11.45
C ASP A 49 13.27 10.67 -12.60
N VAL A 50 12.59 10.34 -13.67
CA VAL A 50 13.21 9.81 -14.88
C VAL A 50 13.05 10.85 -15.99
N PRO A 51 14.14 11.33 -16.60
CA PRO A 51 14.06 12.34 -17.65
C PRO A 51 13.12 11.95 -18.79
N GLY A 52 12.23 12.86 -19.15
CA GLY A 52 11.24 12.63 -20.20
C GLY A 52 9.99 11.87 -19.75
N GLN A 53 9.89 11.48 -18.48
CA GLN A 53 8.74 10.80 -17.92
C GLN A 53 7.97 11.72 -16.98
N ALA A 54 6.66 11.49 -16.89
CA ALA A 54 5.82 12.19 -15.90
C ALA A 54 6.19 11.71 -14.48
N ILE A 55 6.22 12.65 -13.53
CA ILE A 55 6.48 12.33 -12.13
C ILE A 55 5.15 12.17 -11.41
N GLU A 56 5.00 11.04 -10.69
CA GLU A 56 3.86 10.85 -9.80
C GLU A 56 4.02 11.78 -8.59
N SER A 57 2.94 12.46 -8.19
CA SER A 57 2.98 13.42 -7.09
C SER A 57 3.02 12.75 -5.71
N ALA A 58 2.73 11.46 -5.61
CA ALA A 58 2.74 10.74 -4.35
C ALA A 58 4.15 10.59 -3.79
N ASP A 59 4.27 10.54 -2.45
CA ASP A 59 5.55 10.28 -1.80
C ASP A 59 5.91 8.80 -1.84
N TYR A 60 4.92 7.92 -1.72
CA TYR A 60 5.10 6.46 -1.78
C TYR A 60 3.98 5.82 -2.57
N VAL A 61 4.32 4.70 -3.22
CA VAL A 61 3.34 3.86 -3.92
C VAL A 61 3.55 2.41 -3.47
N LEU A 62 2.49 1.82 -2.90
CA LEU A 62 2.48 0.41 -2.54
C LEU A 62 1.85 -0.38 -3.69
N ILE A 63 2.50 -1.48 -4.06
CA ILE A 63 2.01 -2.38 -5.10
C ILE A 63 1.95 -3.78 -4.51
N ALA A 64 0.81 -4.44 -4.64
CA ALA A 64 0.61 -5.78 -4.13
C ALA A 64 -0.22 -6.61 -5.09
N GLU A 65 0.12 -7.90 -5.21
CA GLU A 65 -0.71 -8.84 -5.94
C GLU A 65 -1.73 -9.45 -4.99
N ILE A 66 -2.98 -9.49 -5.41
CA ILE A 66 -4.09 -10.09 -4.66
C ILE A 66 -4.40 -11.44 -5.29
N VAL A 67 -4.19 -12.52 -4.53
CA VAL A 67 -4.42 -13.88 -5.01
C VAL A 67 -5.91 -14.22 -5.03
N ASN A 68 -6.64 -13.78 -4.01
CA ASN A 68 -8.08 -14.03 -3.89
C ASN A 68 -8.77 -12.74 -3.45
N ILE A 69 -9.46 -12.08 -4.39
CA ILE A 69 -10.06 -10.77 -4.16
C ILE A 69 -11.19 -10.83 -3.10
N GLU A 70 -11.97 -11.89 -3.09
CA GLU A 70 -13.07 -12.03 -2.14
C GLU A 70 -12.55 -12.14 -0.70
N HIS A 71 -11.54 -12.98 -0.50
CA HIS A 71 -10.93 -13.16 0.80
C HIS A 71 -10.24 -11.88 1.26
N TRP A 72 -9.54 -11.19 0.34
CA TRP A 72 -8.91 -9.91 0.61
C TRP A 72 -9.93 -8.87 1.06
N GLN A 73 -11.08 -8.77 0.39
CA GLN A 73 -12.13 -7.83 0.76
C GLN A 73 -12.66 -8.09 2.18
N GLN A 74 -12.84 -9.35 2.55
CA GLN A 74 -13.28 -9.72 3.89
C GLN A 74 -12.27 -9.34 4.96
N GLN A 75 -10.99 -9.49 4.68
CA GLN A 75 -9.92 -9.15 5.63
C GLN A 75 -9.60 -7.67 5.67
N ALA A 76 -9.76 -6.98 4.56
CA ALA A 76 -9.41 -5.56 4.45
C ALA A 76 -10.17 -4.69 5.46
N GLU A 77 -11.44 -4.96 5.68
CA GLU A 77 -12.26 -4.21 6.62
C GLU A 77 -11.69 -4.26 8.04
N ARG A 78 -11.17 -5.41 8.45
CA ARG A 78 -10.61 -5.59 9.80
C ARG A 78 -9.26 -4.91 9.98
N ARG A 79 -8.49 -4.81 8.91
CA ARG A 79 -7.13 -4.28 8.96
C ARG A 79 -7.04 -2.80 8.80
N VAL A 80 -7.89 -2.28 7.94
CA VAL A 80 -7.91 -0.87 7.62
C VAL A 80 -8.12 -0.03 8.88
N GLN A 81 -8.85 -0.54 9.87
CA GLN A 81 -9.09 0.21 11.09
C GLN A 81 -7.83 0.41 11.94
N GLY A 82 -7.09 -0.66 12.20
CA GLY A 82 -5.86 -0.56 12.99
C GLY A 82 -4.76 0.24 12.31
N LEU A 83 -4.51 -0.06 11.03
CA LEU A 83 -3.50 0.64 10.25
C LEU A 83 -3.90 2.09 9.96
N ALA A 84 -5.19 2.35 9.78
CA ALA A 84 -5.69 3.70 9.52
C ALA A 84 -5.39 4.67 10.67
N ASP A 85 -5.53 4.20 11.92
CA ASP A 85 -5.25 5.04 13.08
C ASP A 85 -3.76 5.44 13.14
N ASP A 86 -2.87 4.49 12.85
CA ASP A 86 -1.44 4.76 12.83
C ASP A 86 -1.04 5.64 11.64
N LEU A 87 -1.61 5.39 10.46
CA LEU A 87 -1.32 6.18 9.26
C LEU A 87 -1.86 7.60 9.33
N GLU A 88 -2.94 7.83 10.05
CA GLU A 88 -3.57 9.15 10.15
C GLU A 88 -2.61 10.23 10.63
N HIS A 89 -1.65 9.88 11.48
CA HIS A 89 -0.66 10.82 11.98
C HIS A 89 0.46 11.10 10.97
N LEU A 90 0.66 10.22 10.00
CA LEU A 90 1.80 10.28 9.07
C LEU A 90 1.40 10.75 7.69
N VAL A 91 0.20 10.40 7.22
CA VAL A 91 -0.22 10.70 5.84
C VAL A 91 -1.32 11.75 5.81
N SER A 92 -1.21 12.68 4.86
CA SER A 92 -2.24 13.69 4.60
C SER A 92 -3.34 13.15 3.71
N SER A 93 -3.02 12.23 2.81
CA SER A 93 -3.98 11.61 1.93
C SER A 93 -3.47 10.26 1.43
N ARG A 94 -4.40 9.41 1.07
CA ARG A 94 -4.12 8.13 0.43
C ARG A 94 -5.19 7.84 -0.61
N ARG A 95 -4.79 7.13 -1.65
CA ARG A 95 -5.68 6.70 -2.73
C ARG A 95 -5.38 5.24 -3.04
N MET A 96 -6.41 4.47 -3.35
CA MET A 96 -6.28 3.05 -3.63
C MET A 96 -7.03 2.69 -4.91
N LEU A 97 -6.40 1.85 -5.73
CA LEU A 97 -7.03 1.22 -6.88
C LEU A 97 -6.81 -0.28 -6.82
N VAL A 98 -7.82 -1.02 -7.22
CA VAL A 98 -7.71 -2.45 -7.44
C VAL A 98 -7.91 -2.69 -8.93
N LEU A 99 -6.90 -3.27 -9.57
CA LEU A 99 -6.86 -3.45 -11.01
C LEU A 99 -6.99 -4.93 -11.33
N GLU A 100 -7.93 -5.26 -12.23
CA GLU A 100 -8.07 -6.61 -12.72
C GLU A 100 -6.96 -6.92 -13.72
N ARG A 101 -6.35 -8.09 -13.58
CA ARG A 101 -5.34 -8.54 -14.54
C ARG A 101 -6.02 -9.09 -15.80
N ILE A 102 -5.68 -8.50 -16.94
CA ILE A 102 -6.26 -8.87 -18.24
C ILE A 102 -5.35 -9.85 -19.00
N VAL A 103 -4.04 -9.67 -18.89
CA VAL A 103 -3.06 -10.51 -19.60
C VAL A 103 -2.02 -11.04 -18.64
#